data_d3e5301cececb1868e229b281f4a1033
#
_entry.id   d3e5301cececb1868e229b281f4a1033
#
_cell.length_a   1.000
_cell.length_b   1.000
_cell.length_c   1.000
_cell.angle_alpha   90.00
_cell.angle_beta   90.00
_cell.angle_gamma   90.00
#
_symmetry.space_group_name_H-M   'P 1'
#
loop_
_entity.id
_entity.type
_entity.pdbx_description
1 polymer ?
#
loop_
_entity_poly.entity_id
_entity_poly.type
_entity_poly.pdbx_seq_one_letter_code
_entity_poly.pdbx_strand_id
1 'polypeptide(L)'
;LRDRLGILLERRDGQLPTREPVSLDFLARRTLAEAALQARLVGEPRELFAARLHASGKLPIGTPGNLLLEAVWQQVSELVPRLMILLPNVMLEPVMVDAMVGGIRLQTSLDNVTSEGLIGHSVGKPSPHDLLKFWLSHLALNISEGVGAGSSRMLTPDKTVTFHPVNNALEILGDLVSLYREGMTQALAFFPRSAWAYIVTTGDPETASARAWQGSEYKVGEGDNMYYALAFRDTWNNVLAGEFPRLAARVYGPLRDHLAEENTW
;
A
#
# COMPACT_ATOMS: atom_id res chain seq x y z
N LEU A 1 -3.65 -12.63 -14.30
CA LEU A 1 -3.10 -13.93 -14.76
C LEU A 1 -3.01 -14.91 -13.58
N ARG A 2 -2.19 -14.64 -12.56
CA ARG A 2 -1.97 -15.54 -11.42
C ARG A 2 -3.27 -15.89 -10.69
N ASP A 3 -3.92 -14.88 -10.12
CA ASP A 3 -5.05 -15.06 -9.20
C ASP A 3 -6.35 -15.47 -9.91
N ARG A 4 -6.47 -15.16 -11.20
CA ARG A 4 -7.69 -15.47 -11.96
C ARG A 4 -7.56 -16.70 -12.84
N LEU A 5 -6.44 -16.87 -13.52
CA LEU A 5 -6.21 -17.96 -14.45
C LEU A 5 -5.37 -19.11 -13.87
N GLY A 6 -4.90 -18.96 -12.61
CA GLY A 6 -4.03 -19.93 -11.97
C GLY A 6 -2.66 -20.12 -12.66
N ILE A 7 -2.29 -19.19 -13.54
CA ILE A 7 -1.01 -19.26 -14.25
C ILE A 7 0.11 -18.88 -13.28
N LEU A 8 0.88 -19.89 -12.87
CA LEU A 8 2.10 -19.70 -12.08
C LEU A 8 3.29 -19.73 -13.03
N LEU A 9 4.03 -18.62 -13.11
CA LEU A 9 5.28 -18.57 -13.84
C LEU A 9 6.40 -18.96 -12.86
N GLU A 10 7.18 -19.98 -13.22
CA GLU A 10 8.33 -20.39 -12.44
C GLU A 10 9.37 -19.25 -12.40
N ARG A 11 9.82 -18.90 -11.19
CA ARG A 11 10.99 -18.04 -11.05
C ARG A 11 12.21 -18.82 -11.52
N ARG A 12 12.91 -18.31 -12.52
CA ARG A 12 14.15 -18.92 -13.03
C ARG A 12 15.26 -18.99 -11.97
N ASP A 13 15.14 -18.24 -10.88
CA ASP A 13 16.14 -18.13 -9.79
C ASP A 13 15.78 -18.97 -8.54
N GLY A 14 15.06 -20.07 -8.72
CA GLY A 14 14.56 -20.93 -7.64
C GLY A 14 15.62 -21.76 -6.90
N GLN A 15 16.89 -21.36 -6.91
CA GLN A 15 17.87 -21.94 -5.99
C GLN A 15 17.64 -21.36 -4.60
N LEU A 16 17.36 -22.22 -3.64
CA LEU A 16 17.39 -21.84 -2.22
C LEU A 16 18.74 -21.21 -1.92
N PRO A 17 18.79 -20.09 -1.18
CA PRO A 17 20.05 -19.48 -0.79
C PRO A 17 20.88 -20.54 -0.04
N THR A 18 22.09 -20.78 -0.51
CA THR A 18 23.04 -21.73 0.11
C THR A 18 23.64 -21.22 1.41
N ARG A 19 23.35 -19.96 1.76
CA ARG A 19 23.80 -19.30 3.01
C ARG A 19 22.61 -18.56 3.62
N GLU A 20 22.57 -18.54 4.94
CA GLU A 20 21.62 -17.71 5.67
C GLU A 20 21.84 -16.23 5.31
N PRO A 21 20.76 -15.45 5.06
CA PRO A 21 20.89 -14.05 4.73
C PRO A 21 21.46 -13.27 5.91
N VAL A 22 22.49 -12.49 5.68
CA VAL A 22 23.08 -11.55 6.67
C VAL A 22 22.18 -10.32 6.85
N SER A 23 21.29 -10.07 5.89
CA SER A 23 20.33 -8.96 5.90
C SER A 23 18.96 -9.46 5.41
N LEU A 24 17.89 -8.88 5.94
CA LEU A 24 16.55 -9.13 5.42
C LEU A 24 16.32 -8.31 4.15
N ASP A 25 15.57 -8.88 3.21
CA ASP A 25 15.04 -8.14 2.08
C ASP A 25 13.99 -7.11 2.53
N PHE A 26 13.55 -6.28 1.60
CA PHE A 26 12.58 -5.21 1.89
C PHE A 26 11.25 -5.75 2.47
N LEU A 27 10.74 -6.85 1.92
CA LEU A 27 9.47 -7.43 2.36
C LEU A 27 9.57 -8.04 3.75
N ALA A 28 10.62 -8.80 4.02
CA ALA A 28 10.87 -9.40 5.33
C ALA A 28 11.08 -8.32 6.41
N ARG A 29 11.82 -7.24 6.07
CA ARG A 29 12.00 -6.09 6.98
C ARG A 29 10.68 -5.38 7.27
N ARG A 30 9.83 -5.17 6.26
CA ARG A 30 8.50 -4.58 6.45
C ARG A 30 7.61 -5.46 7.34
N THR A 31 7.60 -6.78 7.08
CA THR A 31 6.86 -7.75 7.91
C THR A 31 7.34 -7.73 9.36
N LEU A 32 8.65 -7.61 9.58
CA LEU A 32 9.22 -7.49 10.91
C LEU A 32 8.76 -6.19 11.60
N ALA A 33 8.75 -5.06 10.88
CA ALA A 33 8.31 -3.78 11.41
C ALA A 33 6.81 -3.77 11.76
N GLU A 34 5.96 -4.38 10.93
CA GLU A 34 4.54 -4.56 11.25
C GLU A 34 4.35 -5.44 12.50
N ALA A 35 5.10 -6.53 12.63
CA ALA A 35 5.06 -7.38 13.82
C ALA A 35 5.54 -6.63 15.08
N ALA A 36 6.57 -5.79 14.97
CA ALA A 36 7.09 -4.98 16.05
C ALA A 36 6.06 -3.89 16.47
N LEU A 37 5.38 -3.27 15.50
CA LEU A 37 4.30 -2.32 15.78
C LEU A 37 3.17 -2.97 16.56
N GLN A 38 2.70 -4.15 16.13
CA GLN A 38 1.66 -4.90 16.83
C GLN A 38 2.10 -5.28 18.26
N ALA A 39 3.33 -5.76 18.44
CA ALA A 39 3.89 -6.07 19.75
C ALA A 39 3.88 -4.83 20.68
N ARG A 40 4.27 -3.68 20.16
CA ARG A 40 4.25 -2.41 20.89
C ARG A 40 2.84 -1.94 21.27
N LEU A 41 1.89 -2.06 20.34
CA LEU A 41 0.49 -1.65 20.59
C LEU A 41 -0.18 -2.49 21.69
N VAL A 42 0.17 -3.78 21.80
CA VAL A 42 -0.33 -4.66 22.87
C VAL A 42 0.53 -4.62 24.15
N GLY A 43 1.60 -3.80 24.19
CA GLY A 43 2.48 -3.67 25.35
C GLY A 43 3.44 -4.84 25.56
N GLU A 44 3.72 -5.65 24.50
CA GLU A 44 4.68 -6.76 24.61
C GLU A 44 6.09 -6.20 24.89
N PRO A 45 6.80 -6.68 25.93
CA PRO A 45 8.18 -6.28 26.20
C PRO A 45 9.11 -6.63 25.03
N ARG A 46 10.07 -5.73 24.74
CA ARG A 46 11.04 -5.91 23.66
C ARG A 46 11.79 -7.24 23.75
N GLU A 47 12.18 -7.64 24.98
CA GLU A 47 12.95 -8.87 25.24
C GLU A 47 12.14 -10.11 24.87
N LEU A 48 10.84 -10.11 25.15
CA LEU A 48 9.95 -11.21 24.81
C LEU A 48 9.75 -11.30 23.30
N PHE A 49 9.52 -10.16 22.65
CA PHE A 49 9.43 -10.07 21.19
C PHE A 49 10.71 -10.57 20.51
N ALA A 50 11.90 -10.12 21.00
CA ALA A 50 13.19 -10.57 20.51
C ALA A 50 13.38 -12.08 20.64
N ALA A 51 13.08 -12.64 21.82
CA ALA A 51 13.21 -14.08 22.08
C ALA A 51 12.32 -14.90 21.12
N ARG A 52 11.10 -14.46 20.89
CA ARG A 52 10.16 -15.10 19.94
C ARG A 52 10.67 -15.04 18.50
N LEU A 53 11.26 -13.93 18.06
CA LEU A 53 11.82 -13.79 16.72
C LEU A 53 13.06 -14.67 16.52
N HIS A 54 13.97 -14.72 17.51
CA HIS A 54 15.13 -15.61 17.47
C HIS A 54 14.70 -17.09 17.40
N ALA A 55 13.74 -17.49 18.24
CA ALA A 55 13.23 -18.85 18.23
C ALA A 55 12.55 -19.25 16.90
N SER A 56 11.99 -18.28 16.16
CA SER A 56 11.35 -18.52 14.86
C SER A 56 12.30 -18.48 13.66
N GLY A 57 13.60 -18.19 13.87
CA GLY A 57 14.58 -18.04 12.79
C GLY A 57 14.33 -16.89 11.82
N LYS A 58 13.53 -15.91 12.22
CA LYS A 58 13.14 -14.76 11.36
C LYS A 58 14.18 -13.63 11.36
N LEU A 59 15.18 -13.70 12.22
CA LEU A 59 16.28 -12.74 12.27
C LEU A 59 17.59 -13.37 11.80
N PRO A 60 18.47 -12.61 11.16
CA PRO A 60 19.85 -13.02 10.97
C PRO A 60 20.51 -13.38 12.30
N ILE A 61 21.41 -14.37 12.27
CA ILE A 61 22.07 -14.84 13.50
C ILE A 61 23.07 -13.78 13.99
N GLY A 62 23.15 -13.62 15.32
CA GLY A 62 24.15 -12.80 16.00
C GLY A 62 23.91 -11.29 15.89
N THR A 63 25.01 -10.54 15.86
CA THR A 63 25.01 -9.06 15.88
C THR A 63 24.18 -8.41 14.76
N PRO A 64 24.20 -8.88 13.51
CA PRO A 64 23.37 -8.28 12.44
C PRO A 64 21.87 -8.33 12.75
N GLY A 65 21.38 -9.46 13.27
CA GLY A 65 19.96 -9.59 13.65
C GLY A 65 19.57 -8.68 14.81
N ASN A 66 20.45 -8.55 15.82
CA ASN A 66 20.22 -7.67 16.96
C ASN A 66 20.18 -6.20 16.55
N LEU A 67 21.09 -5.75 15.69
CA LEU A 67 21.10 -4.38 15.16
C LEU A 67 19.87 -4.09 14.31
N LEU A 68 19.45 -5.04 13.49
CA LEU A 68 18.23 -4.90 12.68
C LEU A 68 17.00 -4.79 13.58
N LEU A 69 16.88 -5.64 14.60
CA LEU A 69 15.79 -5.60 15.56
C LEU A 69 15.75 -4.26 16.29
N GLU A 70 16.91 -3.77 16.74
CA GLU A 70 17.02 -2.46 17.40
C GLU A 70 16.50 -1.33 16.49
N ALA A 71 16.98 -1.29 15.23
CA ALA A 71 16.57 -0.26 14.27
C ALA A 71 15.06 -0.31 13.99
N VAL A 72 14.50 -1.50 13.82
CA VAL A 72 13.05 -1.67 13.59
C VAL A 72 12.25 -1.29 14.83
N TRP A 73 12.68 -1.72 16.01
CA TRP A 73 11.99 -1.39 17.25
C TRP A 73 11.99 0.11 17.53
N GLN A 74 13.09 0.80 17.30
CA GLN A 74 13.20 2.25 17.41
C GLN A 74 12.24 2.95 16.43
N GLN A 75 12.25 2.53 15.16
CA GLN A 75 11.39 3.09 14.13
C GLN A 75 9.90 3.02 14.51
N VAL A 76 9.42 1.89 15.03
CA VAL A 76 8.01 1.77 15.43
C VAL A 76 7.73 2.46 16.76
N SER A 77 8.71 2.62 17.63
CA SER A 77 8.56 3.33 18.91
C SER A 77 8.24 4.81 18.73
N GLU A 78 8.60 5.41 17.61
CA GLU A 78 8.23 6.79 17.26
C GLU A 78 6.80 6.89 16.71
N LEU A 79 6.31 5.83 16.07
CA LEU A 79 4.96 5.81 15.49
C LEU A 79 3.86 5.52 16.53
N VAL A 80 4.13 4.67 17.52
CA VAL A 80 3.13 4.20 18.49
C VAL A 80 2.49 5.34 19.29
N PRO A 81 3.22 6.32 19.88
CA PRO A 81 2.59 7.42 20.62
C PRO A 81 1.64 8.24 19.76
N ARG A 82 1.99 8.45 18.50
CA ARG A 82 1.18 9.20 17.55
C ARG A 82 -0.11 8.46 17.19
N LEU A 83 -0.02 7.14 17.01
CA LEU A 83 -1.20 6.29 16.81
C LEU A 83 -2.11 6.30 18.04
N MET A 84 -1.56 6.20 19.25
CA MET A 84 -2.33 6.21 20.49
C MET A 84 -3.06 7.53 20.76
N ILE A 85 -2.56 8.65 20.24
CA ILE A 85 -3.25 9.95 20.33
C ILE A 85 -4.50 9.95 19.44
N LEU A 86 -4.43 9.35 18.25
CA LEU A 86 -5.53 9.35 17.28
C LEU A 86 -6.50 8.17 17.47
N LEU A 87 -6.02 7.07 18.00
CA LEU A 87 -6.85 5.90 18.32
C LEU A 87 -7.13 5.92 19.82
N PRO A 88 -8.37 6.16 20.24
CA PRO A 88 -8.74 6.05 21.65
C PRO A 88 -8.49 4.63 22.16
N ASN A 89 -8.14 4.50 23.46
CA ASN A 89 -7.96 3.21 24.14
C ASN A 89 -9.27 2.39 24.29
N VAL A 90 -10.24 2.66 23.45
CA VAL A 90 -11.53 1.96 23.38
C VAL A 90 -11.56 1.15 22.11
N MET A 91 -11.97 -0.10 22.21
CA MET A 91 -12.23 -0.93 21.05
C MET A 91 -13.35 -0.27 20.23
N LEU A 92 -12.98 0.27 19.06
CA LEU A 92 -13.93 0.88 18.14
C LEU A 92 -14.68 -0.25 17.41
N GLU A 93 -15.99 -0.15 17.35
CA GLU A 93 -16.77 -1.07 16.51
C GLU A 93 -16.47 -0.81 15.04
N PRO A 94 -16.25 -1.87 14.23
CA PRO A 94 -16.04 -1.73 12.81
C PRO A 94 -17.26 -1.10 12.14
N VAL A 95 -17.03 -0.15 11.23
CA VAL A 95 -18.09 0.42 10.40
C VAL A 95 -18.34 -0.51 9.22
N MET A 96 -19.54 -1.07 9.18
CA MET A 96 -19.98 -1.90 8.06
C MET A 96 -20.44 -1.02 6.90
N VAL A 97 -19.87 -1.24 5.72
CA VAL A 97 -20.30 -0.57 4.48
C VAL A 97 -20.97 -1.59 3.59
N ASP A 98 -22.19 -1.31 3.18
CA ASP A 98 -22.97 -2.13 2.25
C ASP A 98 -23.69 -1.20 1.26
N ALA A 99 -23.17 -1.12 0.06
CA ALA A 99 -23.68 -0.18 -0.95
C ALA A 99 -23.67 -0.78 -2.36
N MET A 100 -24.58 -0.32 -3.19
CA MET A 100 -24.59 -0.63 -4.62
C MET A 100 -23.72 0.39 -5.37
N VAL A 101 -22.63 -0.07 -5.97
CA VAL A 101 -21.66 0.76 -6.68
C VAL A 101 -21.51 0.24 -8.11
N GLY A 102 -21.87 1.02 -9.11
CA GLY A 102 -21.73 0.62 -10.51
C GLY A 102 -22.40 -0.73 -10.84
N GLY A 103 -23.49 -1.08 -10.14
CA GLY A 103 -24.21 -2.35 -10.32
C GLY A 103 -23.54 -3.57 -9.69
N ILE A 104 -22.57 -3.36 -8.80
CA ILE A 104 -21.98 -4.39 -7.93
C ILE A 104 -22.28 -4.03 -6.47
N ARG A 105 -22.62 -5.01 -5.66
CA ARG A 105 -22.77 -4.83 -4.21
C ARG A 105 -21.38 -4.83 -3.58
N LEU A 106 -20.99 -3.67 -3.02
CA LEU A 106 -19.77 -3.50 -2.26
C LEU A 106 -20.07 -3.73 -0.78
N GLN A 107 -19.43 -4.73 -0.21
CA GLN A 107 -19.50 -5.02 1.23
C GLN A 107 -18.09 -5.03 1.81
N THR A 108 -17.86 -4.23 2.85
CA THR A 108 -16.60 -4.19 3.56
C THR A 108 -16.80 -3.76 5.01
N SER A 109 -15.83 -4.11 5.86
CA SER A 109 -15.73 -3.64 7.24
C SER A 109 -14.52 -2.71 7.35
N LEU A 110 -14.73 -1.55 7.94
CA LEU A 110 -13.68 -0.56 8.17
C LEU A 110 -13.36 -0.50 9.66
N ASP A 111 -12.15 -0.92 10.00
CA ASP A 111 -11.62 -0.82 11.37
C ASP A 111 -11.01 0.56 11.59
N ASN A 112 -10.82 0.95 12.87
CA ASN A 112 -10.19 2.21 13.27
C ASN A 112 -10.87 3.48 12.72
N VAL A 113 -12.18 3.44 12.60
CA VAL A 113 -13.00 4.62 12.28
C VAL A 113 -13.30 5.38 13.56
N THR A 114 -12.87 6.64 13.63
CA THR A 114 -13.09 7.55 14.74
C THR A 114 -14.11 8.62 14.33
N SER A 115 -14.48 9.52 15.26
CA SER A 115 -15.29 10.72 14.95
C SER A 115 -14.59 11.66 13.92
N GLU A 116 -13.29 11.55 13.76
CA GLU A 116 -12.50 12.35 12.81
C GLU A 116 -12.23 11.62 11.48
N GLY A 117 -12.71 10.39 11.33
CA GLY A 117 -12.55 9.56 10.15
C GLY A 117 -11.69 8.32 10.35
N LEU A 118 -11.27 7.71 9.25
CA LEU A 118 -10.48 6.48 9.24
C LEU A 118 -9.01 6.77 9.57
N ILE A 119 -8.47 6.02 10.52
CA ILE A 119 -7.06 6.10 10.92
C ILE A 119 -6.33 4.85 10.41
N GLY A 120 -5.34 5.06 9.56
CA GLY A 120 -4.44 4.02 9.09
C GLY A 120 -3.00 4.27 9.50
N HIS A 121 -2.13 3.30 9.25
CA HIS A 121 -0.69 3.45 9.45
C HIS A 121 0.12 2.72 8.37
N SER A 122 1.38 3.12 8.26
CA SER A 122 2.40 2.40 7.52
C SER A 122 3.70 2.48 8.30
N VAL A 123 4.38 1.36 8.49
CA VAL A 123 5.66 1.28 9.21
C VAL A 123 6.85 1.86 8.44
N GLY A 124 6.62 2.32 7.22
CA GLY A 124 7.59 2.98 6.36
C GLY A 124 6.89 3.86 5.33
N LYS A 125 7.65 4.30 4.32
CA LYS A 125 7.06 5.05 3.21
C LYS A 125 6.00 4.21 2.50
N PRO A 126 4.74 4.64 2.44
CA PRO A 126 3.70 3.88 1.76
C PRO A 126 4.00 3.78 0.26
N SER A 127 3.78 2.61 -0.30
CA SER A 127 3.83 2.42 -1.75
C SER A 127 2.58 3.01 -2.42
N PRO A 128 2.61 3.28 -3.73
CA PRO A 128 1.42 3.67 -4.46
C PRO A 128 0.24 2.71 -4.30
N HIS A 129 0.52 1.41 -4.15
CA HIS A 129 -0.49 0.40 -3.86
C HIS A 129 -1.10 0.58 -2.45
N ASP A 130 -0.29 0.89 -1.43
CA ASP A 130 -0.78 1.15 -0.07
C ASP A 130 -1.66 2.39 -0.03
N LEU A 131 -1.26 3.46 -0.74
CA LEU A 131 -2.07 4.67 -0.87
C LEU A 131 -3.41 4.39 -1.57
N LEU A 132 -3.39 3.63 -2.67
CA LEU A 132 -4.62 3.25 -3.38
C LEU A 132 -5.54 2.39 -2.52
N LYS A 133 -4.97 1.43 -1.79
CA LYS A 133 -5.75 0.59 -0.87
C LYS A 133 -6.43 1.42 0.22
N PHE A 134 -5.70 2.36 0.83
CA PHE A 134 -6.26 3.23 1.85
C PHE A 134 -7.28 4.22 1.28
N TRP A 135 -7.05 4.72 0.06
CA TRP A 135 -8.00 5.55 -0.69
C TRP A 135 -9.33 4.84 -0.92
N LEU A 136 -9.31 3.56 -1.32
CA LEU A 136 -10.54 2.77 -1.48
C LEU A 136 -11.32 2.64 -0.17
N SER A 137 -10.64 2.44 0.95
CA SER A 137 -11.27 2.43 2.28
C SER A 137 -11.84 3.79 2.65
N HIS A 138 -11.12 4.89 2.31
CA HIS A 138 -11.60 6.25 2.50
C HIS A 138 -12.85 6.56 1.67
N LEU A 139 -12.88 6.16 0.40
CA LEU A 139 -14.08 6.29 -0.44
C LEU A 139 -15.25 5.48 0.11
N ALA A 140 -14.99 4.25 0.58
CA ALA A 140 -16.01 3.42 1.20
C ALA A 140 -16.57 4.08 2.48
N LEU A 141 -15.73 4.71 3.29
CA LEU A 141 -16.18 5.49 4.44
C LEU A 141 -17.09 6.66 4.02
N ASN A 142 -16.71 7.39 2.98
CA ASN A 142 -17.45 8.58 2.51
C ASN A 142 -18.82 8.25 1.85
N ILE A 143 -19.08 6.98 1.51
CA ILE A 143 -20.41 6.50 1.06
C ILE A 143 -21.17 5.76 2.16
N SER A 144 -20.59 5.56 3.36
CA SER A 144 -21.24 4.84 4.44
C SER A 144 -22.37 5.67 5.06
N GLU A 145 -23.49 5.01 5.37
CA GLU A 145 -24.59 5.65 6.09
C GLU A 145 -24.18 5.92 7.55
N GLY A 146 -24.48 7.12 8.05
CA GLY A 146 -24.36 7.46 9.48
C GLY A 146 -22.98 8.02 9.91
N VAL A 147 -21.92 7.93 9.12
CA VAL A 147 -20.62 8.51 9.47
C VAL A 147 -20.37 9.87 8.79
N GLY A 148 -21.00 10.09 7.63
CA GLY A 148 -20.82 11.30 6.83
C GLY A 148 -19.45 11.37 6.14
N ALA A 149 -19.29 12.37 5.27
CA ALA A 149 -18.03 12.61 4.59
C ALA A 149 -16.95 13.12 5.59
N GLY A 150 -16.03 12.25 5.95
CA GLY A 150 -14.95 12.55 6.88
C GLY A 150 -13.57 12.51 6.21
N SER A 151 -12.59 13.18 6.82
CA SER A 151 -11.19 13.03 6.45
C SER A 151 -10.69 11.66 6.90
N SER A 152 -9.62 11.16 6.29
CA SER A 152 -8.90 9.98 6.78
C SER A 152 -7.41 10.29 6.87
N ARG A 153 -6.72 9.68 7.83
CA ARG A 153 -5.30 9.93 8.06
C ARG A 153 -4.51 8.63 8.08
N MET A 154 -3.41 8.59 7.32
CA MET A 154 -2.44 7.50 7.38
C MET A 154 -1.15 8.03 8.01
N LEU A 155 -0.80 7.50 9.16
CA LEU A 155 0.44 7.84 9.85
C LEU A 155 1.59 7.02 9.29
N THR A 156 2.70 7.69 9.05
CA THR A 156 3.98 7.07 8.70
C THR A 156 5.05 7.54 9.70
N PRO A 157 6.23 6.96 9.75
CA PRO A 157 7.28 7.42 10.66
C PRO A 157 7.65 8.89 10.46
N ASP A 158 7.66 9.37 9.22
CA ASP A 158 8.16 10.69 8.83
C ASP A 158 7.06 11.73 8.57
N LYS A 159 5.83 11.30 8.29
CA LYS A 159 4.75 12.22 7.94
C LYS A 159 3.36 11.66 8.24
N THR A 160 2.37 12.54 8.18
CA THR A 160 0.96 12.18 8.12
C THR A 160 0.43 12.44 6.71
N VAL A 161 -0.21 11.45 6.13
CA VAL A 161 -0.92 11.56 4.85
C VAL A 161 -2.41 11.70 5.16
N THR A 162 -2.98 12.84 4.77
CA THR A 162 -4.40 13.16 5.00
C THR A 162 -5.17 13.09 3.69
N PHE A 163 -6.30 12.42 3.72
CA PHE A 163 -7.28 12.39 2.63
C PHE A 163 -8.46 13.27 3.04
N HIS A 164 -8.73 14.30 2.24
CA HIS A 164 -9.84 15.20 2.46
C HIS A 164 -11.19 14.57 2.09
N PRO A 165 -12.31 15.03 2.68
CA PRO A 165 -13.64 14.50 2.37
C PRO A 165 -13.97 14.51 0.88
N VAL A 166 -14.66 13.49 0.41
CA VAL A 166 -15.01 13.29 -1.01
C VAL A 166 -16.52 13.29 -1.20
N ASN A 167 -17.05 14.37 -1.75
CA ASN A 167 -18.50 14.52 -1.94
C ASN A 167 -19.08 13.60 -3.05
N ASN A 168 -18.25 13.25 -4.04
CA ASN A 168 -18.63 12.39 -5.17
C ASN A 168 -18.00 10.99 -5.08
N ALA A 169 -17.80 10.48 -3.85
CA ALA A 169 -17.16 9.19 -3.61
C ALA A 169 -17.83 8.02 -4.33
N LEU A 170 -19.17 8.04 -4.42
CA LEU A 170 -19.94 7.00 -5.12
C LEU A 170 -19.65 6.99 -6.62
N GLU A 171 -19.50 8.16 -7.24
CA GLU A 171 -19.15 8.30 -8.66
C GLU A 171 -17.74 7.77 -8.94
N ILE A 172 -16.78 8.19 -8.12
CA ILE A 172 -15.38 7.72 -8.23
C ILE A 172 -15.30 6.20 -8.06
N LEU A 173 -15.97 5.65 -7.05
CA LEU A 173 -16.03 4.19 -6.87
C LEU A 173 -16.70 3.49 -8.06
N GLY A 174 -17.77 4.08 -8.62
CA GLY A 174 -18.44 3.56 -9.81
C GLY A 174 -17.50 3.49 -11.03
N ASP A 175 -16.68 4.49 -11.22
CA ASP A 175 -15.66 4.52 -12.27
C ASP A 175 -14.58 3.44 -12.05
N LEU A 176 -14.10 3.28 -10.82
CA LEU A 176 -13.14 2.22 -10.47
C LEU A 176 -13.74 0.81 -10.63
N VAL A 177 -15.04 0.63 -10.31
CA VAL A 177 -15.76 -0.62 -10.58
C VAL A 177 -15.87 -0.90 -12.08
N SER A 178 -16.08 0.15 -12.90
CA SER A 178 -16.06 0.02 -14.36
C SER A 178 -14.72 -0.47 -14.87
N LEU A 179 -13.61 0.11 -14.39
CA LEU A 179 -12.26 -0.34 -14.70
C LEU A 179 -11.99 -1.76 -14.23
N TYR A 180 -12.46 -2.13 -13.06
CA TYR A 180 -12.36 -3.51 -12.56
C TYR A 180 -13.04 -4.50 -13.50
N ARG A 181 -14.27 -4.19 -13.96
CA ARG A 181 -15.00 -5.03 -14.92
C ARG A 181 -14.25 -5.15 -16.26
N GLU A 182 -13.74 -4.03 -16.77
CA GLU A 182 -12.94 -4.01 -17.99
C GLU A 182 -11.69 -4.89 -17.82
N GLY A 183 -10.95 -4.74 -16.73
CA GLY A 183 -9.79 -5.57 -16.38
C GLY A 183 -10.11 -7.05 -16.17
N MET A 184 -11.39 -7.40 -15.95
CA MET A 184 -11.82 -8.79 -15.92
C MET A 184 -11.90 -9.43 -17.32
N THR A 185 -11.96 -8.66 -18.38
CA THR A 185 -12.09 -9.12 -19.76
C THR A 185 -10.81 -8.93 -20.57
N GLN A 186 -10.05 -7.88 -20.29
CA GLN A 186 -8.80 -7.57 -20.97
C GLN A 186 -7.72 -7.08 -20.04
N ALA A 187 -6.46 -7.15 -20.43
CA ALA A 187 -5.34 -6.59 -19.68
C ALA A 187 -5.35 -5.05 -19.83
N LEU A 188 -5.44 -4.35 -18.70
CA LEU A 188 -5.35 -2.89 -18.67
C LEU A 188 -3.90 -2.47 -18.46
N ALA A 189 -3.43 -1.51 -19.27
CA ALA A 189 -2.09 -0.93 -19.14
C ALA A 189 -2.03 0.04 -17.94
N PHE A 190 -2.28 -0.51 -16.75
CA PHE A 190 -2.21 0.21 -15.48
C PHE A 190 -1.14 -0.43 -14.58
N PHE A 191 -0.11 0.34 -14.27
CA PHE A 191 1.04 -0.08 -13.48
C PHE A 191 1.18 0.87 -12.30
N PRO A 192 0.89 0.45 -11.07
CA PRO A 192 0.70 1.34 -9.92
C PRO A 192 1.87 2.29 -9.64
N ARG A 193 3.11 1.80 -9.76
CA ARG A 193 4.30 2.64 -9.48
C ARG A 193 4.54 3.66 -10.59
N SER A 194 4.45 3.22 -11.84
CA SER A 194 4.63 4.08 -13.02
C SER A 194 3.49 5.10 -13.13
N ALA A 195 2.24 4.66 -12.88
CA ALA A 195 1.07 5.52 -12.89
C ALA A 195 1.12 6.60 -11.80
N TRP A 196 1.55 6.24 -10.59
CA TRP A 196 1.72 7.22 -9.52
C TRP A 196 2.82 8.23 -9.86
N ALA A 197 3.98 7.76 -10.35
CA ALA A 197 5.06 8.64 -10.78
C ALA A 197 4.62 9.62 -11.89
N TYR A 198 3.79 9.14 -12.84
CA TYR A 198 3.21 9.96 -13.89
C TYR A 198 2.33 11.09 -13.34
N ILE A 199 1.51 10.79 -12.33
CA ILE A 199 0.50 11.73 -11.79
C ILE A 199 1.10 12.77 -10.84
N VAL A 200 2.11 12.40 -10.02
CA VAL A 200 2.60 13.29 -8.94
C VAL A 200 3.83 14.09 -9.31
N THR A 201 4.45 13.83 -10.46
CA THR A 201 5.65 14.56 -10.84
C THR A 201 5.34 16.03 -11.13
N THR A 202 6.28 16.89 -10.76
CA THR A 202 6.28 18.31 -11.17
C THR A 202 7.09 18.54 -12.45
N GLY A 203 7.78 17.50 -12.94
CA GLY A 203 8.55 17.52 -14.18
C GLY A 203 7.79 16.86 -15.32
N ASP A 204 8.53 16.21 -16.24
CA ASP A 204 7.93 15.49 -17.36
C ASP A 204 7.33 14.14 -16.93
N PRO A 205 6.00 13.94 -17.08
CA PRO A 205 5.31 12.74 -16.64
C PRO A 205 5.79 11.45 -17.34
N GLU A 206 6.10 11.53 -18.62
CA GLU A 206 6.57 10.38 -19.40
C GLU A 206 7.93 9.90 -18.90
N THR A 207 8.86 10.82 -18.66
CA THR A 207 10.17 10.51 -18.07
C THR A 207 10.02 9.91 -16.66
N ALA A 208 9.14 10.47 -15.83
CA ALA A 208 8.93 9.98 -14.47
C ALA A 208 8.36 8.54 -14.46
N SER A 209 7.37 8.27 -15.30
CA SER A 209 6.79 6.93 -15.43
C SER A 209 7.78 5.92 -16.01
N ALA A 210 8.55 6.32 -17.04
CA ALA A 210 9.57 5.47 -17.65
C ALA A 210 10.66 5.06 -16.65
N ARG A 211 11.11 5.96 -15.77
CA ARG A 211 12.04 5.64 -14.68
C ARG A 211 11.48 4.63 -13.69
N ALA A 212 10.21 4.76 -13.33
CA ALA A 212 9.55 3.83 -12.43
C ALA A 212 9.37 2.45 -13.08
N TRP A 213 9.13 2.42 -14.40
CA TRP A 213 9.01 1.22 -15.21
C TRP A 213 10.34 0.49 -15.36
N GLN A 214 11.40 1.20 -15.73
CA GLN A 214 12.72 0.64 -15.97
C GLN A 214 13.46 0.27 -14.68
N GLY A 215 13.19 1.00 -13.59
CA GLY A 215 13.95 0.84 -12.35
C GLY A 215 15.33 1.50 -12.40
N SER A 216 16.24 1.00 -11.58
CA SER A 216 17.63 1.46 -11.50
C SER A 216 18.53 0.33 -11.01
N GLU A 217 19.84 0.54 -10.95
CA GLU A 217 20.81 -0.40 -10.39
C GLU A 217 20.41 -0.90 -8.97
N TYR A 218 19.74 -0.04 -8.18
CA TYR A 218 19.37 -0.33 -6.77
C TYR A 218 17.88 -0.63 -6.59
N LYS A 219 17.06 -0.50 -7.63
CA LYS A 219 15.60 -0.66 -7.52
C LYS A 219 15.05 -1.35 -8.75
N VAL A 220 14.48 -2.53 -8.52
CA VAL A 220 13.79 -3.32 -9.54
C VAL A 220 12.70 -2.49 -10.20
N GLY A 221 12.69 -2.43 -11.52
CA GLY A 221 11.67 -1.77 -12.33
C GLY A 221 10.31 -2.42 -12.18
N GLU A 222 9.25 -1.68 -12.44
CA GLU A 222 7.91 -2.29 -12.48
C GLU A 222 7.76 -3.18 -13.72
N GLY A 223 8.46 -2.84 -14.81
CA GLY A 223 8.54 -3.63 -16.03
C GLY A 223 9.24 -4.98 -15.88
N ASP A 224 10.04 -5.19 -14.83
CA ASP A 224 10.67 -6.50 -14.58
C ASP A 224 9.68 -7.58 -14.12
N ASN A 225 8.40 -7.22 -13.95
CA ASN A 225 7.36 -8.17 -13.60
C ASN A 225 7.02 -9.09 -14.78
N MET A 226 7.35 -10.38 -14.64
CA MET A 226 7.15 -11.38 -15.69
C MET A 226 5.69 -11.55 -16.13
N TYR A 227 4.71 -11.24 -15.26
CA TYR A 227 3.30 -11.30 -15.63
C TYR A 227 2.90 -10.12 -16.52
N TYR A 228 3.51 -8.94 -16.35
CA TYR A 228 3.32 -7.82 -17.26
C TYR A 228 3.96 -8.11 -18.61
N ALA A 229 5.19 -8.65 -18.61
CA ALA A 229 5.87 -9.05 -19.85
C ALA A 229 5.05 -10.06 -20.65
N LEU A 230 4.38 -11.01 -19.99
CA LEU A 230 3.49 -11.96 -20.64
C LEU A 230 2.19 -11.31 -21.16
N ALA A 231 1.55 -10.47 -20.35
CA ALA A 231 0.27 -9.86 -20.67
C ALA A 231 0.36 -8.83 -21.81
N PHE A 232 1.49 -8.11 -21.90
CA PHE A 232 1.72 -7.01 -22.84
C PHE A 232 2.83 -7.29 -23.85
N ARG A 233 3.17 -8.57 -24.11
CA ARG A 233 4.28 -8.98 -24.99
C ARG A 233 4.25 -8.29 -26.35
N ASP A 234 3.06 -8.11 -26.94
CA ASP A 234 2.88 -7.55 -28.28
C ASP A 234 2.95 -6.00 -28.30
N THR A 235 2.79 -5.35 -27.15
CA THR A 235 2.82 -3.89 -27.01
C THR A 235 3.92 -3.41 -26.05
N TRP A 236 4.83 -4.29 -25.67
CA TRP A 236 5.83 -4.07 -24.61
C TRP A 236 6.61 -2.76 -24.75
N ASN A 237 7.07 -2.44 -25.96
CA ASN A 237 7.89 -1.26 -26.24
C ASN A 237 7.13 0.07 -26.06
N ASN A 238 5.79 0.05 -26.13
CA ASN A 238 4.93 1.21 -26.08
C ASN A 238 3.88 1.11 -24.96
N VAL A 239 4.09 0.25 -23.98
CA VAL A 239 3.09 -0.07 -22.93
C VAL A 239 2.73 1.12 -22.05
N LEU A 240 3.62 2.09 -21.91
CA LEU A 240 3.39 3.36 -21.20
C LEU A 240 2.78 4.47 -22.08
N ALA A 241 2.55 4.17 -23.35
CA ALA A 241 1.83 5.07 -24.26
C ALA A 241 0.34 4.68 -24.37
N GLY A 242 -0.40 5.30 -25.24
CA GLY A 242 -1.79 4.92 -25.53
C GLY A 242 -2.72 5.09 -24.35
N GLU A 243 -3.23 4.02 -23.78
CA GLU A 243 -4.22 4.06 -22.71
C GLU A 243 -3.63 4.32 -21.32
N PHE A 244 -2.35 4.09 -21.10
CA PHE A 244 -1.70 4.23 -19.80
C PHE A 244 -1.91 5.61 -19.16
N PRO A 245 -1.66 6.76 -19.83
CA PRO A 245 -1.88 8.08 -19.23
C PRO A 245 -3.32 8.31 -18.77
N ARG A 246 -4.28 7.85 -19.59
CA ARG A 246 -5.72 7.94 -19.27
C ARG A 246 -6.08 7.09 -18.05
N LEU A 247 -5.56 5.87 -17.98
CA LEU A 247 -5.80 4.97 -16.84
C LEU A 247 -5.13 5.50 -15.57
N ALA A 248 -3.91 6.02 -15.66
CA ALA A 248 -3.21 6.66 -14.56
C ALA A 248 -4.03 7.83 -13.98
N ALA A 249 -4.55 8.70 -14.85
CA ALA A 249 -5.37 9.84 -14.45
C ALA A 249 -6.70 9.41 -13.83
N ARG A 250 -7.39 8.39 -14.38
CA ARG A 250 -8.65 7.89 -13.82
C ARG A 250 -8.48 7.30 -12.43
N VAL A 251 -7.39 6.57 -12.17
CA VAL A 251 -7.19 5.87 -10.89
C VAL A 251 -6.57 6.79 -9.84
N TYR A 252 -5.51 7.50 -10.19
CA TYR A 252 -4.74 8.29 -9.23
C TYR A 252 -5.04 9.79 -9.23
N GLY A 253 -5.71 10.31 -10.26
CA GLY A 253 -6.10 11.74 -10.32
C GLY A 253 -6.96 12.14 -9.12
N PRO A 254 -8.12 11.49 -8.90
CA PRO A 254 -8.97 11.81 -7.75
C PRO A 254 -8.26 11.63 -6.40
N LEU A 255 -7.42 10.60 -6.26
CA LEU A 255 -6.64 10.38 -5.04
C LEU A 255 -5.68 11.55 -4.79
N ARG A 256 -4.89 11.95 -5.81
CA ARG A 256 -3.95 13.09 -5.69
C ARG A 256 -4.66 14.39 -5.32
N ASP A 257 -5.82 14.65 -5.91
CA ASP A 257 -6.56 15.90 -5.72
C ASP A 257 -7.15 16.02 -4.29
N HIS A 258 -7.32 14.90 -3.58
CA HIS A 258 -7.81 14.86 -2.20
C HIS A 258 -6.71 14.54 -1.17
N LEU A 259 -5.46 14.44 -1.60
CA LEU A 259 -4.34 14.06 -0.73
C LEU A 259 -3.54 15.29 -0.30
N ALA A 260 -3.30 15.41 1.00
CA ALA A 260 -2.34 16.35 1.60
C ALA A 260 -1.29 15.57 2.40
N GLU A 261 -0.05 16.01 2.34
CA GLU A 261 1.06 15.45 3.12
C GLU A 261 1.60 16.52 4.07
N GLU A 262 1.65 16.17 5.35
CA GLU A 262 2.20 17.02 6.40
C GLU A 262 3.40 16.32 7.02
N ASN A 263 4.54 17.00 7.06
CA ASN A 263 5.70 16.49 7.79
C ASN A 263 5.38 16.44 9.29
N THR A 264 5.78 15.38 9.94
CA THR A 264 5.71 15.28 11.40
C THR A 264 6.96 15.91 11.98
N TRP A 265 6.75 16.92 12.83
CA TRP A 265 7.81 17.59 13.60
C TRP A 265 8.27 16.75 14.77
#